data_61b14f9562b7192d6e2c1c3955b31108
#
_entry.id   61b14f9562b7192d6e2c1c3955b31108
#
_cell.length_a   1.000
_cell.length_b   1.000
_cell.length_c   1.000
_cell.angle_alpha   90.00
_cell.angle_beta   90.00
_cell.angle_gamma   90.00
#
_symmetry.space_group_name_H-M   'P 1'
#
loop_
_entity.id
_entity.type
_entity.pdbx_description
1 polymer ?
#
loop_
_entity_poly.entity_id
_entity_poly.type
_entity_poly.pdbx_seq_one_letter_code
_entity_poly.pdbx_strand_id
1 'polypeptide(L)'
;PSEKPVPEKLNVNPTSSKVLVNGKVVEFEAYTINGNNYFKLRDLAQAVNNTEKNFEVTWDGVNNAINLISNQPYTPVGGELSKGDGSAKVATPTASKIFKDGEEISLTAYTINGNNYFKLRDIAKAFDIGVIWDGATNTIVIDTSISYVE
;
A
#
# COMPACT_ATOMS: atom_id res chain seq x y z
N PRO A 1 0.83 -23.34 29.55
CA PRO A 1 0.24 -23.50 28.22
C PRO A 1 0.44 -22.28 27.39
N SER A 2 1.03 -22.48 26.30
CA SER A 2 1.26 -21.37 25.38
C SER A 2 0.07 -21.25 24.46
N GLU A 3 -0.70 -20.22 24.64
CA GLU A 3 -1.71 -19.88 23.66
C GLU A 3 -1.04 -19.14 22.53
N LYS A 4 -1.45 -19.45 21.29
CA LYS A 4 -1.02 -18.64 20.17
C LYS A 4 -1.58 -17.24 20.35
N PRO A 5 -0.75 -16.20 20.16
CA PRO A 5 -1.28 -14.85 20.20
C PRO A 5 -2.40 -14.70 19.17
N VAL A 6 -3.52 -14.16 19.58
CA VAL A 6 -4.58 -13.79 18.65
C VAL A 6 -4.04 -12.62 17.82
N PRO A 7 -4.20 -12.64 16.47
CA PRO A 7 -3.78 -11.50 15.69
C PRO A 7 -4.39 -10.23 16.23
N GLU A 8 -3.54 -9.23 16.42
CA GLU A 8 -3.97 -7.97 16.99
C GLU A 8 -4.92 -7.26 16.05
N LYS A 9 -6.10 -6.91 16.54
CA LYS A 9 -7.07 -6.12 15.80
C LYS A 9 -6.89 -4.67 16.21
N LEU A 10 -6.71 -3.80 15.24
CA LEU A 10 -6.54 -2.38 15.49
C LEU A 10 -7.71 -1.61 14.93
N ASN A 11 -8.17 -0.62 15.68
CA ASN A 11 -9.09 0.36 15.16
C ASN A 11 -8.28 1.44 14.46
N VAL A 12 -8.55 1.68 13.20
CA VAL A 12 -7.75 2.60 12.38
C VAL A 12 -8.65 3.66 11.78
N ASN A 13 -8.08 4.84 11.60
CA ASN A 13 -8.80 5.99 11.06
C ASN A 13 -8.28 6.32 9.65
N PRO A 14 -9.17 6.81 8.78
CA PRO A 14 -8.73 7.25 7.45
C PRO A 14 -7.67 8.34 7.56
N THR A 15 -6.71 8.28 6.64
CA THR A 15 -5.67 9.30 6.51
C THR A 15 -6.32 10.61 6.06
N SER A 16 -5.95 11.72 6.72
CA SER A 16 -6.47 13.04 6.38
C SER A 16 -5.59 13.77 5.37
N SER A 17 -4.43 13.23 5.02
CA SER A 17 -3.48 13.89 4.14
C SER A 17 -3.93 13.87 2.69
N LYS A 18 -3.65 14.96 1.98
CA LYS A 18 -3.77 15.00 0.54
C LYS A 18 -2.62 14.19 -0.07
N VAL A 19 -2.86 13.52 -1.18
CA VAL A 19 -1.83 12.74 -1.87
C VAL A 19 -1.69 13.23 -3.30
N LEU A 20 -0.47 13.55 -3.69
CA LEU A 20 -0.13 13.87 -5.08
C LEU A 20 0.72 12.74 -5.65
N VAL A 21 0.40 12.30 -6.84
CA VAL A 21 1.20 11.33 -7.58
C VAL A 21 1.68 12.03 -8.85
N ASN A 22 2.97 12.26 -8.94
CA ASN A 22 3.60 12.97 -10.07
C ASN A 22 2.89 14.29 -10.35
N GLY A 23 2.59 15.04 -9.29
CA GLY A 23 1.98 16.35 -9.37
C GLY A 23 0.46 16.38 -9.50
N LYS A 24 -0.20 15.23 -9.59
CA LYS A 24 -1.65 15.17 -9.71
C LYS A 24 -2.27 14.68 -8.41
N VAL A 25 -3.37 15.31 -7.99
CA VAL A 25 -4.12 14.87 -6.82
C VAL A 25 -4.77 13.52 -7.14
N VAL A 26 -4.50 12.51 -6.30
CA VAL A 26 -5.15 11.21 -6.40
C VAL A 26 -5.78 10.90 -5.05
N GLU A 27 -7.05 10.53 -5.06
CA GLU A 27 -7.75 10.16 -3.84
C GLU A 27 -7.57 8.66 -3.59
N PHE A 28 -7.03 8.35 -2.42
CA PHE A 28 -6.82 6.97 -1.99
C PHE A 28 -7.68 6.68 -0.76
N GLU A 29 -8.16 5.46 -0.68
CA GLU A 29 -8.64 4.96 0.61
C GLU A 29 -7.41 4.50 1.38
N ALA A 30 -6.95 5.33 2.31
CA ALA A 30 -5.75 5.08 3.09
C ALA A 30 -6.05 5.28 4.57
N TYR A 31 -5.28 4.62 5.41
CA TYR A 31 -5.49 4.65 6.86
C TYR A 31 -4.19 4.94 7.58
N THR A 32 -4.29 5.66 8.69
CA THR A 32 -3.15 5.92 9.57
C THR A 32 -3.12 4.86 10.65
N ILE A 33 -2.02 4.14 10.74
CA ILE A 33 -1.81 3.08 11.73
C ILE A 33 -0.47 3.33 12.40
N ASN A 34 -0.50 3.55 13.72
CA ASN A 34 0.71 3.83 14.50
C ASN A 34 1.56 4.95 13.89
N GLY A 35 0.90 6.01 13.42
CA GLY A 35 1.59 7.17 12.85
C GLY A 35 2.07 7.01 11.41
N ASN A 36 1.81 5.89 10.78
CA ASN A 36 2.21 5.63 9.41
C ASN A 36 1.00 5.51 8.50
N ASN A 37 1.17 5.87 7.24
CA ASN A 37 0.10 5.81 6.25
C ASN A 37 0.14 4.50 5.50
N TYR A 38 -1.00 3.80 5.46
CA TYR A 38 -1.16 2.52 4.79
C TYR A 38 -2.11 2.68 3.64
N PHE A 39 -1.69 2.22 2.47
CA PHE A 39 -2.44 2.36 1.23
C PHE A 39 -2.80 0.98 0.70
N LYS A 40 -3.99 0.89 0.12
CA LYS A 40 -4.40 -0.34 -0.58
C LYS A 40 -3.41 -0.62 -1.70
N LEU A 41 -2.86 -1.83 -1.73
CA LEU A 41 -1.78 -2.19 -2.64
C LEU A 41 -2.17 -1.96 -4.09
N ARG A 42 -3.36 -2.43 -4.50
CA ARG A 42 -3.79 -2.30 -5.89
C ARG A 42 -4.07 -0.86 -6.29
N ASP A 43 -4.44 0.00 -5.35
CA ASP A 43 -4.60 1.42 -5.63
C ASP A 43 -3.26 2.06 -5.96
N LEU A 44 -2.20 1.72 -5.22
CA LEU A 44 -0.86 2.21 -5.52
C LEU A 44 -0.39 1.71 -6.88
N ALA A 45 -0.60 0.43 -7.17
CA ALA A 45 -0.21 -0.13 -8.47
C ALA A 45 -0.92 0.58 -9.62
N GLN A 46 -2.22 0.88 -9.46
CA GLN A 46 -2.98 1.62 -10.45
C GLN A 46 -2.46 3.05 -10.60
N ALA A 47 -2.14 3.71 -9.49
CA ALA A 47 -1.72 5.11 -9.51
C ALA A 47 -0.36 5.30 -10.19
N VAL A 48 0.55 4.32 -10.07
CA VAL A 48 1.88 4.41 -10.71
C VAL A 48 1.95 3.63 -12.02
N ASN A 49 0.83 3.13 -12.50
CA ASN A 49 0.78 2.45 -13.79
C ASN A 49 1.13 3.45 -14.90
N ASN A 50 1.73 2.96 -15.97
CA ASN A 50 2.22 3.78 -17.07
C ASN A 50 3.36 4.74 -16.68
N THR A 51 4.08 4.44 -15.62
CA THR A 51 5.30 5.17 -15.22
C THR A 51 6.48 4.21 -15.25
N GLU A 52 7.69 4.77 -15.06
CA GLU A 52 8.91 3.96 -15.00
C GLU A 52 9.00 3.08 -13.75
N LYS A 53 8.09 3.26 -12.78
CA LYS A 53 8.06 2.48 -11.54
C LYS A 53 6.82 1.61 -11.43
N ASN A 54 6.19 1.31 -12.57
CA ASN A 54 5.00 0.47 -12.57
C ASN A 54 5.31 -0.95 -12.08
N PHE A 55 4.30 -1.59 -11.51
CA PHE A 55 4.43 -2.98 -11.08
C PHE A 55 3.09 -3.69 -11.17
N GLU A 56 3.17 -4.99 -11.44
CA GLU A 56 1.98 -5.85 -11.47
C GLU A 56 1.80 -6.52 -10.12
N VAL A 57 0.55 -6.80 -9.79
CA VAL A 57 0.16 -7.50 -8.56
C VAL A 57 -0.64 -8.72 -8.96
N THR A 58 -0.21 -9.90 -8.52
CA THR A 58 -0.96 -11.13 -8.73
C THR A 58 -1.16 -11.84 -7.40
N TRP A 59 -2.23 -12.63 -7.33
CA TRP A 59 -2.57 -13.38 -6.14
C TRP A 59 -2.45 -14.86 -6.41
N ASP A 60 -1.71 -15.56 -5.55
CA ASP A 60 -1.57 -17.01 -5.58
C ASP A 60 -2.34 -17.58 -4.38
N GLY A 61 -3.58 -18.02 -4.63
CA GLY A 61 -4.43 -18.52 -3.56
C GLY A 61 -4.00 -19.88 -3.01
N VAL A 62 -3.26 -20.66 -3.81
CA VAL A 62 -2.78 -21.97 -3.35
C VAL A 62 -1.72 -21.80 -2.25
N ASN A 63 -0.83 -20.84 -2.42
CA ASN A 63 0.27 -20.60 -1.49
C ASN A 63 0.00 -19.44 -0.54
N ASN A 64 -1.18 -18.83 -0.60
CA ASN A 64 -1.53 -17.64 0.19
C ASN A 64 -0.45 -16.57 0.04
N ALA A 65 -0.15 -16.22 -1.20
CA ALA A 65 0.96 -15.34 -1.54
C ALA A 65 0.53 -14.21 -2.46
N ILE A 66 1.08 -13.03 -2.19
CA ILE A 66 0.95 -11.86 -3.05
C ILE A 66 2.25 -11.77 -3.85
N ASN A 67 2.15 -11.68 -5.17
CA ASN A 67 3.32 -11.54 -6.03
C ASN A 67 3.36 -10.14 -6.62
N LEU A 68 4.50 -9.47 -6.46
CA LEU A 68 4.77 -8.15 -7.02
C LEU A 68 5.81 -8.32 -8.12
N ILE A 69 5.54 -7.76 -9.28
CA ILE A 69 6.42 -7.91 -10.45
C ILE A 69 6.80 -6.53 -10.95
N SER A 70 8.09 -6.20 -10.84
CA SER A 70 8.63 -4.89 -11.24
C SER A 70 8.56 -4.71 -12.74
N ASN A 71 8.37 -3.46 -13.17
CA ASN A 71 8.45 -3.06 -14.57
C ASN A 71 7.45 -3.78 -15.47
N GLN A 72 6.30 -4.15 -14.92
CA GLN A 72 5.21 -4.76 -15.65
C GLN A 72 3.96 -3.90 -15.51
N PRO A 73 3.18 -3.73 -16.57
CA PRO A 73 1.92 -2.99 -16.46
C PRO A 73 0.99 -3.66 -15.47
N TYR A 74 0.33 -2.84 -14.66
CA TYR A 74 -0.68 -3.33 -13.74
C TYR A 74 -1.96 -3.67 -14.50
N THR A 75 -2.54 -4.84 -14.22
CA THR A 75 -3.81 -5.26 -14.80
C THR A 75 -4.92 -4.93 -13.80
N PRO A 76 -5.78 -3.95 -14.10
CA PRO A 76 -6.87 -3.62 -13.18
C PRO A 76 -7.85 -4.77 -13.01
N VAL A 77 -8.32 -4.95 -11.78
CA VAL A 77 -9.32 -5.97 -11.45
C VAL A 77 -10.70 -5.37 -11.21
N GLY A 78 -10.81 -4.04 -11.15
CA GLY A 78 -12.03 -3.33 -10.85
C GLY A 78 -12.08 -2.87 -9.39
N GLY A 79 -12.56 -1.66 -9.17
CA GLY A 79 -12.69 -1.09 -7.83
C GLY A 79 -11.45 -0.36 -7.32
N GLU A 80 -10.37 -0.32 -8.11
CA GLU A 80 -9.21 0.46 -7.74
C GLU A 80 -9.57 1.95 -7.60
N LEU A 81 -8.96 2.60 -6.60
CA LEU A 81 -9.16 4.02 -6.32
C LEU A 81 -10.61 4.38 -5.98
N SER A 82 -11.37 3.41 -5.50
CA SER A 82 -12.71 3.66 -4.96
C SER A 82 -12.60 4.42 -3.64
N LYS A 83 -13.51 5.35 -3.42
CA LYS A 83 -13.54 6.11 -2.17
C LYS A 83 -14.03 5.25 -1.02
N GLY A 84 -13.38 5.37 0.13
CA GLY A 84 -13.90 4.83 1.38
C GLY A 84 -15.06 5.67 1.89
N ASP A 85 -15.74 5.18 2.91
CA ASP A 85 -16.88 5.88 3.51
C ASP A 85 -16.47 6.88 4.58
N GLY A 86 -15.17 7.05 4.82
CA GLY A 86 -14.64 8.00 5.80
C GLY A 86 -14.72 7.54 7.25
N SER A 87 -15.22 6.34 7.50
CA SER A 87 -15.35 5.82 8.86
C SER A 87 -14.10 5.05 9.30
N ALA A 88 -13.94 4.92 10.61
CA ALA A 88 -12.92 4.06 11.19
C ALA A 88 -13.17 2.60 10.79
N LYS A 89 -12.11 1.85 10.66
CA LYS A 89 -12.15 0.44 10.27
C LYS A 89 -11.37 -0.40 11.26
N VAL A 90 -11.49 -1.72 11.13
CA VAL A 90 -10.71 -2.68 11.90
C VAL A 90 -9.67 -3.28 10.98
N ALA A 91 -8.41 -3.21 11.39
CA ALA A 91 -7.28 -3.76 10.66
C ALA A 91 -6.73 -4.97 11.42
N THR A 92 -6.39 -6.02 10.67
CA THR A 92 -5.70 -7.18 11.23
C THR A 92 -4.41 -7.40 10.45
N PRO A 93 -3.33 -7.87 11.10
CA PRO A 93 -2.10 -8.14 10.36
C PRO A 93 -2.35 -9.12 9.22
N THR A 94 -1.76 -8.83 8.07
CA THR A 94 -1.89 -9.69 6.89
C THR A 94 -1.09 -10.97 7.11
N ALA A 95 -1.72 -12.11 6.80
CA ALA A 95 -1.09 -13.43 6.97
C ALA A 95 -0.44 -13.92 5.67
N SER A 96 -0.61 -13.22 4.57
CA SER A 96 -0.10 -13.66 3.27
C SER A 96 1.41 -13.44 3.17
N LYS A 97 2.07 -14.34 2.45
CA LYS A 97 3.47 -14.14 2.05
C LYS A 97 3.52 -13.13 0.92
N ILE A 98 4.63 -12.41 0.84
CA ILE A 98 4.82 -11.38 -0.18
C ILE A 98 6.12 -11.69 -0.92
N PHE A 99 6.00 -11.81 -2.25
CA PHE A 99 7.15 -12.02 -3.12
C PHE A 99 7.30 -10.84 -4.06
N LYS A 100 8.52 -10.40 -4.27
CA LYS A 100 8.85 -9.37 -5.25
C LYS A 100 9.86 -9.98 -6.21
N ASP A 101 9.47 -10.05 -7.49
CA ASP A 101 10.31 -10.61 -8.54
C ASP A 101 10.82 -12.00 -8.18
N GLY A 102 9.97 -12.81 -7.56
CA GLY A 102 10.27 -14.18 -7.20
C GLY A 102 10.95 -14.39 -5.86
N GLU A 103 11.34 -13.32 -5.17
CA GLU A 103 11.98 -13.41 -3.86
C GLU A 103 11.04 -13.00 -2.76
N GLU A 104 11.00 -13.78 -1.69
CA GLU A 104 10.17 -13.42 -0.54
C GLU A 104 10.75 -12.21 0.17
N ILE A 105 9.88 -11.23 0.45
CA ILE A 105 10.25 -10.03 1.21
C ILE A 105 9.29 -9.85 2.37
N SER A 106 9.72 -9.10 3.38
CA SER A 106 8.89 -8.78 4.53
C SER A 106 8.46 -7.31 4.44
N LEU A 107 7.16 -7.09 4.38
CA LEU A 107 6.57 -5.76 4.39
C LEU A 107 5.50 -5.71 5.46
N THR A 108 5.37 -4.58 6.14
CA THR A 108 4.30 -4.40 7.11
C THR A 108 2.99 -4.18 6.38
N ALA A 109 2.01 -5.04 6.64
CA ALA A 109 0.73 -4.98 5.95
C ALA A 109 -0.41 -5.36 6.89
N TYR A 110 -1.57 -4.79 6.61
CA TYR A 110 -2.81 -5.08 7.33
C TYR A 110 -3.92 -5.39 6.35
N THR A 111 -4.82 -6.26 6.76
CA THR A 111 -6.05 -6.54 6.02
C THR A 111 -7.17 -5.70 6.60
N ILE A 112 -7.84 -4.94 5.75
CA ILE A 112 -8.99 -4.10 6.08
C ILE A 112 -10.07 -4.39 5.04
N ASN A 113 -11.25 -4.84 5.48
CA ASN A 113 -12.36 -5.20 4.58
C ASN A 113 -11.94 -6.13 3.43
N GLY A 114 -11.09 -7.12 3.72
CA GLY A 114 -10.66 -8.10 2.74
C GLY A 114 -9.58 -7.62 1.77
N ASN A 115 -9.09 -6.38 1.91
CA ASN A 115 -8.03 -5.84 1.06
C ASN A 115 -6.74 -5.67 1.86
N ASN A 116 -5.61 -5.79 1.17
CA ASN A 116 -4.29 -5.66 1.80
C ASN A 116 -3.80 -4.22 1.68
N TYR A 117 -3.46 -3.63 2.82
CA TYR A 117 -2.94 -2.26 2.93
C TYR A 117 -1.50 -2.34 3.41
N PHE A 118 -0.63 -1.65 2.69
CA PHE A 118 0.81 -1.68 2.98
C PHE A 118 1.28 -0.30 3.40
N LYS A 119 2.25 -0.28 4.32
CA LYS A 119 2.91 0.96 4.69
C LYS A 119 3.50 1.58 3.43
N LEU A 120 3.14 2.84 3.15
CA LEU A 120 3.55 3.50 1.91
C LEU A 120 5.06 3.48 1.73
N ARG A 121 5.81 3.83 2.77
CA ARG A 121 7.27 3.91 2.64
C ARG A 121 7.93 2.55 2.40
N ASP A 122 7.33 1.46 2.90
CA ASP A 122 7.86 0.12 2.62
C ASP A 122 7.73 -0.24 1.15
N ILE A 123 6.56 0.05 0.55
CA ILE A 123 6.35 -0.18 -0.88
C ILE A 123 7.24 0.75 -1.70
N ALA A 124 7.33 2.02 -1.31
CA ALA A 124 8.15 2.99 -2.02
C ALA A 124 9.62 2.58 -2.01
N LYS A 125 10.12 2.10 -0.87
CA LYS A 125 11.50 1.61 -0.77
C LYS A 125 11.72 0.38 -1.65
N ALA A 126 10.76 -0.55 -1.66
CA ALA A 126 10.87 -1.78 -2.45
C ALA A 126 10.96 -1.52 -3.95
N PHE A 127 10.27 -0.48 -4.44
CA PHE A 127 10.25 -0.13 -5.86
C PHE A 127 11.04 1.12 -6.20
N ASP A 128 11.76 1.68 -5.23
CA ASP A 128 12.58 2.88 -5.40
C ASP A 128 11.78 4.05 -5.93
N ILE A 129 10.68 4.35 -5.25
CA ILE A 129 9.79 5.47 -5.57
C ILE A 129 9.97 6.55 -4.53
N GLY A 130 10.15 7.80 -4.96
CA GLY A 130 10.31 8.93 -4.04
C GLY A 130 9.00 9.25 -3.31
N VAL A 131 9.11 9.45 -2.00
CA VAL A 131 8.00 9.88 -1.16
C VAL A 131 8.47 11.06 -0.33
N ILE A 132 7.76 12.17 -0.44
CA ILE A 132 8.08 13.41 0.27
C ILE A 132 6.87 13.79 1.12
N TRP A 133 7.12 14.13 2.37
CA TRP A 133 6.10 14.64 3.27
C TRP A 133 6.20 16.16 3.37
N ASP A 134 5.12 16.85 3.03
CA ASP A 134 5.01 18.30 3.20
C ASP A 134 4.08 18.58 4.36
N GLY A 135 4.67 18.82 5.54
CA GLY A 135 3.89 19.06 6.77
C GLY A 135 3.14 20.38 6.75
N ALA A 136 3.64 21.38 6.01
CA ALA A 136 2.99 22.68 5.93
C ALA A 136 1.63 22.60 5.26
N THR A 137 1.48 21.71 4.28
CA THR A 137 0.23 21.54 3.53
C THR A 137 -0.47 20.21 3.82
N ASN A 138 0.05 19.42 4.76
CA ASN A 138 -0.48 18.08 5.08
C ASN A 138 -0.62 17.24 3.81
N THR A 139 0.47 17.19 3.04
CA THR A 139 0.45 16.53 1.72
C THR A 139 1.55 15.48 1.63
N ILE A 140 1.18 14.32 1.11
CA ILE A 140 2.12 13.25 0.75
C ILE A 140 2.36 13.37 -0.74
N VAL A 141 3.63 13.48 -1.14
CA VAL A 141 4.02 13.56 -2.55
C VAL A 141 4.70 12.27 -2.95
N ILE A 142 4.12 11.58 -3.93
CA ILE A 142 4.70 10.39 -4.53
C ILE A 142 5.25 10.80 -5.89
N ASP A 143 6.55 10.55 -6.11
CA ASP A 143 7.22 10.97 -7.34
C ASP A 143 8.01 9.79 -7.88
N THR A 144 7.56 9.24 -9.01
CA THR A 144 8.18 8.07 -9.62
C THR A 144 9.49 8.42 -10.35
N SER A 145 9.76 9.71 -10.56
CA SER A 145 10.97 10.15 -11.26
C SER A 145 12.18 10.31 -10.34
N ILE A 146 12.00 10.22 -9.03
CA ILE A 146 13.10 10.32 -8.06
C ILE A 146 13.20 9.05 -7.25
N SER A 147 14.39 8.80 -6.73
CA SER A 147 14.65 7.63 -5.88
C SER A 147 14.06 7.82 -4.49
N TYR A 148 13.78 6.69 -3.84
CA TYR A 148 13.33 6.72 -2.46
C TYR A 148 14.46 7.17 -1.53
N VAL A 149 14.15 8.09 -0.62
CA VAL A 149 15.07 8.57 0.41
C VAL A 149 14.39 8.43 1.76
N GLU A 150 15.07 7.83 2.70
CA GLU A 150 14.57 7.66 4.07
C GLU A 150 14.62 8.97 4.87
#